data_7748455e090e5f4bbf5de05d563ebe69
#
_entry.id   7748455e090e5f4bbf5de05d563ebe69
#
_cell.length_a   1.000
_cell.length_b   1.000
_cell.length_c   1.000
_cell.angle_alpha   90.00
_cell.angle_beta   90.00
_cell.angle_gamma   90.00
#
_symmetry.space_group_name_H-M   'P 1'
#
loop_
_entity.id
_entity.type
_entity.pdbx_description
1 polymer ?
#
loop_
_entity_poly.entity_id
_entity_poly.type
_entity_poly.pdbx_seq_one_letter_code
_entity_poly.pdbx_strand_id
1 'polypeptide(L)'
;MPVVVVATLTAKPESRDAVRDICTRAIEQVHSEPGCQLYSLHESADTFVFVEQWSDTDALKTHSTAPAATALFRDVAEHLAAAPDVKVLTPVGAGDPAKGRLRS
;
A
#
# COMPACT_ATOMS: atom_id res chain seq x y z
N MET A 1 -0.69 14.86 11.39
CA MET A 1 -1.21 15.08 10.01
C MET A 1 -1.19 13.74 9.28
N PRO A 2 -2.34 13.26 8.81
CA PRO A 2 -2.38 12.00 8.06
C PRO A 2 -1.59 12.08 6.76
N VAL A 3 -1.06 10.93 6.37
CA VAL A 3 -0.33 10.78 5.11
C VAL A 3 -1.01 9.67 4.32
N VAL A 4 -1.26 9.93 3.04
CA VAL A 4 -1.86 8.94 2.13
C VAL A 4 -0.78 8.42 1.20
N VAL A 5 -0.78 7.12 0.96
CA VAL A 5 0.15 6.49 0.02
C VAL A 5 -0.65 5.72 -1.02
N VAL A 6 -0.24 5.87 -2.27
CA VAL A 6 -0.73 5.05 -3.37
C VAL A 6 0.48 4.32 -3.97
N ALA A 7 0.53 3.01 -3.76
CA ALA A 7 1.63 2.18 -4.22
C ALA A 7 1.12 1.26 -5.33
N THR A 8 1.69 1.37 -6.52
CA THR A 8 1.29 0.60 -7.68
C THR A 8 2.36 -0.42 -8.03
N LEU A 9 1.95 -1.69 -8.12
CA LEU A 9 2.80 -2.79 -8.54
C LEU A 9 2.24 -3.35 -9.84
N THR A 10 3.09 -3.46 -10.87
CA THR A 10 2.70 -4.04 -12.14
C THR A 10 3.32 -5.44 -12.26
N ALA A 11 2.47 -6.46 -12.25
CA ALA A 11 2.91 -7.86 -12.31
C ALA A 11 3.22 -8.26 -13.75
N LYS A 12 4.18 -9.19 -13.89
CA LYS A 12 4.30 -9.92 -15.15
C LYS A 12 3.00 -10.70 -15.36
N PRO A 13 2.51 -10.84 -16.62
CA PRO A 13 1.21 -11.51 -16.86
C PRO A 13 1.11 -12.90 -16.23
N GLU A 14 2.17 -13.66 -16.25
CA GLU A 14 2.21 -15.01 -15.69
C GLU A 14 2.33 -15.02 -14.16
N SER A 15 2.56 -13.87 -13.53
CA SER A 15 2.82 -13.74 -12.09
C SER A 15 1.68 -13.08 -11.32
N ARG A 16 0.53 -12.80 -11.95
CA ARG A 16 -0.58 -12.12 -11.27
C ARG A 16 -1.00 -12.79 -9.99
N ASP A 17 -1.19 -14.09 -10.03
CA ASP A 17 -1.65 -14.82 -8.83
C ASP A 17 -0.58 -14.81 -7.73
N ALA A 18 0.70 -14.90 -8.11
CA ALA A 18 1.79 -14.83 -7.14
C ALA A 18 1.85 -13.47 -6.46
N VAL A 19 1.73 -12.37 -7.22
CA VAL A 19 1.74 -11.02 -6.66
C VAL A 19 0.54 -10.81 -5.73
N ARG A 20 -0.65 -11.23 -6.15
CA ARG A 20 -1.85 -11.11 -5.30
C ARG A 20 -1.66 -11.86 -3.99
N ASP A 21 -1.13 -13.06 -4.04
CA ASP A 21 -0.93 -13.88 -2.85
C ASP A 21 0.10 -13.26 -1.90
N ILE A 22 1.23 -12.82 -2.43
CA ILE A 22 2.27 -12.17 -1.62
C ILE A 22 1.72 -10.90 -0.95
N CYS A 23 1.02 -10.06 -1.70
CA CYS A 23 0.44 -8.83 -1.17
C CYS A 23 -0.61 -9.13 -0.10
N THR A 24 -1.48 -10.09 -0.35
CA THR A 24 -2.55 -10.46 0.58
C THR A 24 -2.00 -10.95 1.91
N ARG A 25 -0.94 -11.76 1.87
CA ARG A 25 -0.33 -12.28 3.10
C ARG A 25 0.28 -11.20 3.98
N ALA A 26 0.72 -10.09 3.39
CA ALA A 26 1.33 -8.99 4.15
C ALA A 26 0.30 -8.13 4.87
N ILE A 27 -0.94 -8.05 4.37
CA ILE A 27 -1.94 -7.07 4.81
C ILE A 27 -2.27 -7.19 6.30
N GLU A 28 -2.51 -8.39 6.79
CA GLU A 28 -2.92 -8.57 8.18
C GLU A 28 -1.88 -8.05 9.15
N GLN A 29 -0.60 -8.33 8.88
CA GLN A 29 0.49 -7.85 9.69
C GLN A 29 0.61 -6.33 9.63
N VAL A 30 0.45 -5.74 8.44
CA VAL A 30 0.49 -4.29 8.27
C VAL A 30 -0.63 -3.61 9.05
N HIS A 31 -1.83 -4.21 9.09
CA HIS A 31 -2.95 -3.66 9.84
C HIS A 31 -2.64 -3.53 11.34
N SER A 32 -1.74 -4.33 11.87
CA SER A 32 -1.34 -4.27 13.27
C SER A 32 -0.23 -3.25 13.54
N GLU A 33 0.33 -2.63 12.52
CA GLU A 33 1.41 -1.65 12.70
C GLU A 33 0.88 -0.36 13.30
N PRO A 34 1.65 0.27 14.21
CA PRO A 34 1.25 1.54 14.81
C PRO A 34 1.00 2.62 13.76
N GLY A 35 -0.13 3.32 13.90
CA GLY A 35 -0.47 4.41 13.00
C GLY A 35 -1.08 4.00 11.68
N CYS A 36 -1.26 2.70 11.41
CA CYS A 36 -1.97 2.24 10.22
C CYS A 36 -3.46 2.53 10.36
N GLN A 37 -3.97 3.42 9.51
CA GLN A 37 -5.38 3.79 9.50
C GLN A 37 -6.14 3.15 8.35
N LEU A 38 -5.45 2.85 7.27
CA LEU A 38 -6.01 2.18 6.09
C LEU A 38 -4.86 1.53 5.33
N TYR A 39 -5.09 0.30 4.89
CA TYR A 39 -4.14 -0.39 4.02
C TYR A 39 -4.96 -1.39 3.20
N SER A 40 -5.39 -0.97 2.01
CA SER A 40 -6.29 -1.77 1.19
C SER A 40 -5.71 -2.04 -0.18
N LEU A 41 -5.89 -3.26 -0.65
CA LEU A 41 -5.37 -3.72 -1.94
C LEU A 41 -6.49 -3.77 -2.97
N HIS A 42 -6.21 -3.24 -4.15
CA HIS A 42 -7.12 -3.26 -5.30
C HIS A 42 -6.37 -3.74 -6.53
N GLU A 43 -7.06 -4.36 -7.47
CA GLU A 43 -6.41 -4.84 -8.69
C GLU A 43 -7.22 -4.51 -9.95
N SER A 44 -6.50 -4.36 -11.05
CA SER A 44 -7.06 -4.21 -12.38
C SER A 44 -6.06 -4.80 -13.37
N ALA A 45 -6.47 -5.84 -14.11
CA ALA A 45 -5.58 -6.57 -15.04
C ALA A 45 -4.29 -7.01 -14.31
N ASP A 46 -3.12 -6.56 -14.76
CA ASP A 46 -1.83 -6.91 -14.18
C ASP A 46 -1.37 -5.95 -13.10
N THR A 47 -2.21 -4.97 -12.73
CA THR A 47 -1.85 -3.90 -11.80
C THR A 47 -2.48 -4.13 -10.44
N PHE A 48 -1.67 -3.99 -9.40
CA PHE A 48 -2.10 -4.07 -8.00
C PHE A 48 -1.80 -2.74 -7.32
N VAL A 49 -2.79 -2.17 -6.64
CA VAL A 49 -2.67 -0.86 -6.03
C VAL A 49 -3.01 -0.94 -4.56
N PHE A 50 -2.06 -0.58 -3.72
CA PHE A 50 -2.33 -0.32 -2.30
C PHE A 50 -2.75 1.13 -2.14
N VAL A 51 -3.87 1.33 -1.45
CA VAL A 51 -4.29 2.65 -0.98
C VAL A 51 -4.13 2.63 0.53
N GLU A 52 -3.34 3.57 1.05
CA GLU A 52 -2.92 3.55 2.44
C GLU A 52 -3.14 4.89 3.10
N GLN A 53 -3.44 4.88 4.39
CA GLN A 53 -3.40 6.09 5.20
C GLN A 53 -2.70 5.78 6.52
N TRP A 54 -1.75 6.64 6.87
CA TRP A 54 -0.94 6.56 8.09
C TRP A 54 -1.20 7.80 8.93
N SER A 55 -1.13 7.65 10.26
CA SER A 55 -1.44 8.76 11.17
C SER A 55 -0.51 9.95 11.00
N ASP A 56 0.74 9.69 10.63
CA ASP A 56 1.76 10.72 10.41
C ASP A 56 2.93 10.15 9.61
N THR A 57 3.91 11.01 9.31
CA THR A 57 5.10 10.65 8.54
C THR A 57 5.96 9.62 9.29
N ASP A 58 6.03 9.70 10.62
CA ASP A 58 6.83 8.77 11.39
C ASP A 58 6.27 7.35 11.33
N ALA A 59 4.95 7.21 11.38
CA ALA A 59 4.30 5.91 11.22
C ALA A 59 4.61 5.31 9.83
N LEU A 60 4.57 6.12 8.79
CA LEU A 60 4.93 5.67 7.44
C LEU A 60 6.38 5.23 7.36
N LYS A 61 7.31 6.00 7.96
CA LYS A 61 8.73 5.63 7.98
C LYS A 61 8.94 4.28 8.67
N THR A 62 8.30 4.08 9.80
CA THR A 62 8.39 2.82 10.55
C THR A 62 7.86 1.67 9.71
N HIS A 63 6.71 1.87 9.04
CA HIS A 63 6.15 0.87 8.13
C HIS A 63 7.14 0.49 7.03
N SER A 64 7.81 1.47 6.43
CA SER A 64 8.69 1.27 5.27
C SER A 64 9.87 0.34 5.57
N THR A 65 10.27 0.23 6.83
CA THR A 65 11.38 -0.65 7.26
C THR A 65 10.89 -1.83 8.09
N ALA A 66 9.58 -1.95 8.30
CA ALA A 66 9.01 -3.05 9.09
C ALA A 66 9.12 -4.39 8.35
N PRO A 67 9.08 -5.51 9.08
CA PRO A 67 9.25 -6.83 8.48
C PRO A 67 8.28 -7.14 7.35
N ALA A 68 7.00 -6.73 7.48
CA ALA A 68 5.99 -7.02 6.47
C ALA A 68 6.30 -6.33 5.14
N ALA A 69 6.64 -5.05 5.16
CA ALA A 69 6.98 -4.30 3.95
C ALA A 69 8.27 -4.83 3.32
N THR A 70 9.27 -5.10 4.15
CA THR A 70 10.55 -5.63 3.68
C THR A 70 10.36 -6.98 2.97
N ALA A 71 9.59 -7.88 3.57
CA ALA A 71 9.32 -9.19 3.00
C ALA A 71 8.51 -9.07 1.71
N LEU A 72 7.49 -8.19 1.70
CA LEU A 72 6.64 -7.99 0.53
C LEU A 72 7.47 -7.55 -0.68
N PHE A 73 8.27 -6.49 -0.54
CA PHE A 73 9.05 -5.98 -1.66
C PHE A 73 10.15 -6.95 -2.10
N ARG A 74 10.74 -7.68 -1.17
CA ARG A 74 11.68 -8.73 -1.52
C ARG A 74 11.02 -9.84 -2.35
N ASP A 75 9.85 -10.29 -1.90
CA ASP A 75 9.18 -11.45 -2.51
C ASP A 75 8.51 -11.13 -3.84
N VAL A 76 8.02 -9.89 -4.05
CA VAL A 76 7.40 -9.53 -5.32
C VAL A 76 8.41 -9.18 -6.42
N ALA A 77 9.65 -8.86 -6.05
CA ALA A 77 10.61 -8.28 -6.99
C ALA A 77 10.76 -9.08 -8.30
N GLU A 78 10.86 -10.39 -8.21
CA GLU A 78 11.02 -11.25 -9.41
C GLU A 78 9.74 -11.38 -10.25
N HIS A 79 8.59 -10.99 -9.69
CA HIS A 79 7.29 -11.12 -10.33
C HIS A 79 6.80 -9.81 -10.96
N LEU A 80 7.55 -8.73 -10.83
CA LEU A 80 7.13 -7.42 -11.33
C LEU A 80 7.69 -7.16 -12.72
N ALA A 81 6.83 -6.56 -13.58
CA ALA A 81 7.20 -6.14 -14.92
C ALA A 81 7.90 -4.77 -14.94
N ALA A 82 7.76 -4.01 -13.85
CA ALA A 82 8.33 -2.67 -13.71
C ALA A 82 8.63 -2.41 -12.23
N ALA A 83 9.45 -1.39 -11.97
CA ALA A 83 9.72 -0.96 -10.60
C ALA A 83 8.43 -0.47 -9.92
N PRO A 84 8.25 -0.71 -8.61
CA PRO A 84 7.08 -0.18 -7.90
C PRO A 84 6.99 1.34 -8.02
N ASP A 85 5.76 1.85 -8.20
CA ASP A 85 5.51 3.29 -8.17
C ASP A 85 4.85 3.62 -6.84
N VAL A 86 5.50 4.43 -6.02
CA VAL A 86 4.99 4.79 -4.70
C VAL A 86 4.82 6.31 -4.63
N LYS A 87 3.59 6.75 -4.42
CA LYS A 87 3.27 8.17 -4.26
C LYS A 87 2.86 8.45 -2.83
N VAL A 88 3.52 9.42 -2.21
CA VAL A 88 3.21 9.87 -0.85
C VAL A 88 2.47 11.19 -0.98
N LEU A 89 1.26 11.23 -0.45
CA LEU A 89 0.30 12.31 -0.70
C LEU A 89 -0.21 12.90 0.61
N THR A 90 -0.59 14.18 0.56
CA THR A 90 -1.26 14.85 1.67
C THR A 90 -2.74 14.96 1.35
N PRO A 91 -3.67 14.53 2.24
CA PRO A 91 -5.10 14.68 1.99
C PRO A 91 -5.49 16.16 1.84
N VAL A 92 -6.30 16.47 0.85
CA VAL A 92 -6.87 17.82 0.70
C VAL A 92 -8.07 18.00 1.62
N GLY A 93 -8.87 16.95 1.79
CA GLY A 93 -9.99 16.96 2.73
C GLY A 93 -11.13 17.89 2.33
N ALA A 94 -11.39 18.05 1.03
CA ALA A 94 -12.42 18.95 0.54
C ALA A 94 -13.79 18.28 0.51
N GLY A 95 -14.84 19.09 0.69
CA GLY A 95 -16.22 18.64 0.60
C GLY A 95 -16.71 17.93 1.85
N ASP A 96 -17.63 17.00 1.65
CA ASP A 96 -18.24 16.23 2.74
C ASP A 96 -17.17 15.38 3.45
N PRO A 97 -17.08 15.45 4.80
CA PRO A 97 -16.05 14.71 5.54
C PRO A 97 -16.09 13.19 5.34
N ALA A 98 -17.26 12.63 5.06
CA ALA A 98 -17.40 11.20 4.86
C ALA A 98 -17.01 10.77 3.44
N LYS A 99 -16.88 11.71 2.52
CA LYS A 99 -16.64 11.43 1.10
C LYS A 99 -15.37 12.07 0.56
N GLY A 100 -14.88 13.11 1.21
CA GLY A 100 -13.73 13.88 0.74
C GLY A 100 -12.38 13.44 1.27
N ARG A 101 -12.37 12.38 2.06
CA ARG A 101 -11.14 11.79 2.62
C ARG A 101 -11.32 10.29 2.81
N LEU A 102 -10.20 9.58 2.95
CA LEU A 102 -10.24 8.12 3.14
C LEU A 102 -10.68 7.74 4.55
N ARG A 103 -10.08 8.35 5.57
CA ARG A 103 -10.42 8.17 6.98
C ARG A 103 -10.38 9.50 7.68
N SER A 104 -11.28 9.68 8.61
CA SER A 104 -11.34 10.91 9.41
C SER A 104 -10.38 10.91 10.59
#